data_bd4cb422b68be0d464b02c2b0be37353
#
_entry.id   bd4cb422b68be0d464b02c2b0be37353
#
_cell.length_a   1.000
_cell.length_b   1.000
_cell.length_c   1.000
_cell.angle_alpha   90.00
_cell.angle_beta   90.00
_cell.angle_gamma   90.00
#
_symmetry.space_group_name_H-M   'P 1'
#
loop_
_entity.id
_entity.type
_entity.pdbx_description
1 polymer ?
#
loop_
_entity_poly.entity_id
_entity_poly.type
_entity_poly.pdbx_seq_one_letter_code
_entity_poly.pdbx_strand_id
1 'polypeptide(L)'
;MSDKFQLLLKQIRFPEDHDAFKEIKDGSIETVKLFKSKRQWFFVFSFPSVLSYESFGLFDSLLHSSFNSLGAKASFEIRLVSTACDDSLLGDYFSYALDSLKVSHFSIYSLFSNLKVEISNNSIFVKAPEHIIKENLQDRFISLISKSLSQVGLSDVSISVVEDKEASSSLEEAYQTNKDSLQEQAESQAR
;
A
#
# COMPACT_ATOMS: atom_id res chain seq x y z
N MET A 1 -9.31 -27.86 -6.71
CA MET A 1 -9.91 -26.86 -5.79
C MET A 1 -9.72 -27.32 -4.35
N SER A 2 -9.26 -26.44 -3.46
CA SER A 2 -9.12 -26.78 -2.04
C SER A 2 -10.50 -26.69 -1.38
N ASP A 3 -11.07 -27.80 -0.95
CA ASP A 3 -12.39 -27.85 -0.27
C ASP A 3 -12.49 -26.85 0.89
N LYS A 4 -11.35 -26.64 1.59
CA LYS A 4 -11.28 -25.69 2.72
C LYS A 4 -11.46 -24.23 2.30
N PHE A 5 -10.92 -23.84 1.14
CA PHE A 5 -11.08 -22.49 0.64
C PHE A 5 -12.50 -22.22 0.18
N GLN A 6 -13.12 -23.18 -0.50
CA GLN A 6 -14.54 -23.08 -0.88
C GLN A 6 -15.47 -22.98 0.33
N LEU A 7 -15.18 -23.72 1.40
CA LEU A 7 -15.91 -23.59 2.66
C LEU A 7 -15.75 -22.18 3.27
N LEU A 8 -14.54 -21.62 3.24
CA LEU A 8 -14.30 -20.24 3.70
C LEU A 8 -15.10 -19.24 2.87
N LEU A 9 -15.08 -19.32 1.53
CA LEU A 9 -15.85 -18.43 0.66
C LEU A 9 -17.35 -18.45 0.98
N LYS A 10 -17.91 -19.65 1.21
CA LYS A 10 -19.30 -19.79 1.66
C LYS A 10 -19.54 -19.16 3.02
N GLN A 11 -18.62 -19.34 3.96
CA GLN A 11 -18.74 -18.79 5.31
C GLN A 11 -18.69 -17.26 5.34
N ILE A 12 -17.83 -16.65 4.53
CA ILE A 12 -17.76 -15.19 4.39
C ILE A 12 -18.83 -14.65 3.44
N ARG A 13 -19.69 -15.52 2.88
CA ARG A 13 -20.77 -15.19 1.94
C ARG A 13 -20.27 -14.47 0.69
N PHE A 14 -19.16 -14.96 0.14
CA PHE A 14 -18.65 -14.40 -1.11
C PHE A 14 -19.67 -14.61 -2.23
N PRO A 15 -20.06 -13.54 -2.99
CA PRO A 15 -21.09 -13.66 -4.01
C PRO A 15 -20.59 -14.45 -5.23
N GLU A 16 -21.21 -15.61 -5.49
CA GLU A 16 -20.80 -16.51 -6.58
C GLU A 16 -21.17 -15.97 -7.97
N ASP A 17 -22.12 -15.05 -8.06
CA ASP A 17 -22.58 -14.36 -9.26
C ASP A 17 -21.76 -13.11 -9.62
N HIS A 18 -20.86 -12.68 -8.73
CA HIS A 18 -19.97 -11.53 -8.96
C HIS A 18 -18.76 -11.92 -9.82
N ASP A 19 -18.31 -11.04 -10.70
CA ASP A 19 -17.15 -11.30 -11.57
C ASP A 19 -15.87 -11.61 -10.78
N ALA A 20 -15.69 -11.01 -9.63
CA ALA A 20 -14.59 -11.31 -8.71
C ALA A 20 -14.49 -12.78 -8.31
N PHE A 21 -15.61 -13.53 -8.31
CA PHE A 21 -15.59 -14.95 -7.98
C PHE A 21 -14.78 -15.78 -9.00
N LYS A 22 -14.72 -15.35 -10.25
CA LYS A 22 -13.95 -16.01 -11.30
C LYS A 22 -12.45 -16.00 -11.01
N GLU A 23 -11.95 -14.91 -10.40
CA GLU A 23 -10.54 -14.78 -10.02
C GLU A 23 -10.24 -15.48 -8.67
N ILE A 24 -11.18 -15.37 -7.72
CA ILE A 24 -11.00 -15.86 -6.35
C ILE A 24 -11.17 -17.37 -6.24
N LYS A 25 -12.09 -17.99 -7.00
CA LYS A 25 -12.49 -19.40 -6.85
C LYS A 25 -11.33 -20.41 -6.94
N ASP A 26 -10.28 -20.07 -7.68
CA ASP A 26 -9.12 -20.94 -7.91
C ASP A 26 -8.02 -20.78 -6.83
N GLY A 27 -8.30 -19.96 -5.82
CA GLY A 27 -7.44 -19.80 -4.65
C GLY A 27 -7.42 -21.04 -3.75
N SER A 28 -6.46 -21.05 -2.85
CA SER A 28 -6.32 -22.09 -1.83
C SER A 28 -5.84 -21.51 -0.50
N ILE A 29 -6.07 -22.26 0.58
CA ILE A 29 -5.52 -21.97 1.90
C ILE A 29 -4.29 -22.86 2.09
N GLU A 30 -3.12 -22.27 2.21
CA GLU A 30 -1.89 -23.00 2.53
C GLU A 30 -1.74 -23.21 4.03
N THR A 31 -2.01 -22.16 4.81
CA THR A 31 -1.81 -22.19 6.26
C THR A 31 -2.90 -21.41 6.97
N VAL A 32 -3.31 -21.93 8.12
CA VAL A 32 -4.15 -21.21 9.09
C VAL A 32 -3.50 -21.27 10.46
N LYS A 33 -3.29 -20.11 11.10
CA LYS A 33 -2.79 -20.02 12.47
C LYS A 33 -3.82 -19.31 13.35
N LEU A 34 -4.14 -19.91 14.49
CA LEU A 34 -5.06 -19.33 15.47
C LEU A 34 -4.29 -18.87 16.71
N PHE A 35 -4.30 -17.59 16.98
CA PHE A 35 -3.78 -16.96 18.19
C PHE A 35 -4.92 -16.79 19.20
N LYS A 36 -5.19 -17.84 20.02
CA LYS A 36 -6.34 -17.91 20.92
C LYS A 36 -6.42 -16.75 21.89
N SER A 37 -5.28 -16.35 22.49
CA SER A 37 -5.21 -15.23 23.44
C SER A 37 -5.61 -13.88 22.83
N LYS A 38 -5.38 -13.70 21.54
CA LYS A 38 -5.70 -12.46 20.79
C LYS A 38 -6.99 -12.55 20.01
N ARG A 39 -7.66 -13.71 20.00
CA ARG A 39 -8.79 -14.01 19.10
C ARG A 39 -8.49 -13.64 17.65
N GLN A 40 -7.30 -13.97 17.19
CA GLN A 40 -6.81 -13.60 15.87
C GLN A 40 -6.55 -14.83 15.03
N TRP A 41 -7.04 -14.80 13.80
CA TRP A 41 -6.76 -15.78 12.76
C TRP A 41 -5.79 -15.19 11.77
N PHE A 42 -4.78 -15.94 11.41
CA PHE A 42 -3.84 -15.60 10.35
C PHE A 42 -3.91 -16.66 9.28
N PHE A 43 -4.11 -16.21 8.04
CA PHE A 43 -4.24 -17.06 6.87
C PHE A 43 -3.06 -16.82 5.92
N VAL A 44 -2.61 -17.87 5.26
CA VAL A 44 -1.79 -17.77 4.06
C VAL A 44 -2.62 -18.33 2.93
N PHE A 45 -2.99 -17.45 2.00
CA PHE A 45 -3.72 -17.80 0.78
C PHE A 45 -2.74 -17.93 -0.38
N SER A 46 -3.05 -18.80 -1.32
CA SER A 46 -2.33 -18.89 -2.60
C SER A 46 -3.31 -18.68 -3.74
N PHE A 47 -2.93 -17.81 -4.71
CA PHE A 47 -3.68 -17.57 -5.93
C PHE A 47 -2.80 -17.79 -7.15
N PRO A 48 -3.41 -18.20 -8.31
CA PRO A 48 -2.66 -18.43 -9.56
C PRO A 48 -1.97 -17.17 -10.09
N SER A 49 -2.58 -16.00 -9.92
CA SER A 49 -2.12 -14.70 -10.41
C SER A 49 -2.51 -13.58 -9.46
N VAL A 50 -2.00 -12.37 -9.73
CA VAL A 50 -2.43 -11.17 -9.04
C VAL A 50 -3.92 -10.98 -9.26
N LEU A 51 -4.66 -10.71 -8.18
CA LEU A 51 -6.09 -10.41 -8.24
C LEU A 51 -6.29 -8.98 -8.77
N SER A 52 -7.39 -8.72 -9.46
CA SER A 52 -7.79 -7.34 -9.69
C SER A 52 -8.02 -6.63 -8.35
N TYR A 53 -7.79 -5.32 -8.31
CA TYR A 53 -7.93 -4.56 -7.06
C TYR A 53 -9.37 -4.63 -6.50
N GLU A 54 -10.36 -4.68 -7.39
CA GLU A 54 -11.78 -4.87 -7.01
C GLU A 54 -12.00 -6.23 -6.35
N SER A 55 -11.50 -7.31 -6.95
CA SER A 55 -11.62 -8.68 -6.43
C SER A 55 -10.92 -8.82 -5.07
N PHE A 56 -9.72 -8.25 -4.95
CA PHE A 56 -8.98 -8.21 -3.71
C PHE A 56 -9.72 -7.43 -2.62
N GLY A 57 -10.21 -6.21 -2.92
CA GLY A 57 -10.93 -5.36 -1.97
C GLY A 57 -12.22 -5.99 -1.47
N LEU A 58 -12.97 -6.65 -2.35
CA LEU A 58 -14.17 -7.39 -1.96
C LEU A 58 -13.83 -8.56 -1.03
N PHE A 59 -12.81 -9.35 -1.38
CA PHE A 59 -12.37 -10.47 -0.56
C PHE A 59 -11.88 -10.02 0.83
N ASP A 60 -11.03 -9.01 0.88
CA ASP A 60 -10.51 -8.42 2.12
C ASP A 60 -11.65 -7.92 3.02
N SER A 61 -12.57 -7.14 2.47
CA SER A 61 -13.72 -6.59 3.18
C SER A 61 -14.62 -7.68 3.76
N LEU A 62 -14.98 -8.69 2.98
CA LEU A 62 -15.84 -9.79 3.41
C LEU A 62 -15.16 -10.66 4.48
N LEU A 63 -13.87 -10.93 4.32
CA LEU A 63 -13.09 -11.68 5.30
C LEU A 63 -13.09 -10.94 6.64
N HIS A 64 -12.69 -9.67 6.65
CA HIS A 64 -12.62 -8.88 7.86
C HIS A 64 -13.99 -8.69 8.52
N SER A 65 -15.04 -8.36 7.77
CA SER A 65 -16.38 -8.17 8.32
C SER A 65 -16.94 -9.45 8.95
N SER A 66 -16.72 -10.60 8.31
CA SER A 66 -17.15 -11.91 8.80
C SER A 66 -16.49 -12.26 10.13
N PHE A 67 -15.17 -12.08 10.24
CA PHE A 67 -14.45 -12.38 11.48
C PHE A 67 -14.76 -11.37 12.59
N ASN A 68 -14.90 -10.10 12.26
CA ASN A 68 -15.31 -9.06 13.23
C ASN A 68 -16.68 -9.35 13.81
N SER A 69 -17.64 -9.86 13.01
CA SER A 69 -18.97 -10.25 13.51
C SER A 69 -18.92 -11.40 14.54
N LEU A 70 -17.85 -12.21 14.50
CA LEU A 70 -17.59 -13.29 15.46
C LEU A 70 -16.75 -12.83 16.68
N GLY A 71 -16.45 -11.53 16.79
CA GLY A 71 -15.58 -10.99 17.82
C GLY A 71 -14.11 -11.44 17.69
N ALA A 72 -13.69 -11.80 16.48
CA ALA A 72 -12.34 -12.21 16.14
C ALA A 72 -11.72 -11.25 15.12
N LYS A 73 -10.40 -11.27 15.00
CA LYS A 73 -9.67 -10.53 13.95
C LYS A 73 -9.14 -11.52 12.93
N ALA A 74 -9.23 -11.16 11.65
CA ALA A 74 -8.55 -11.85 10.58
C ALA A 74 -7.35 -11.01 10.12
N SER A 75 -6.30 -11.67 9.73
CA SER A 75 -5.16 -11.11 8.98
C SER A 75 -4.66 -12.17 8.02
N PHE A 76 -4.06 -11.76 6.92
CA PHE A 76 -3.62 -12.70 5.92
C PHE A 76 -2.38 -12.22 5.16
N GLU A 77 -1.80 -13.17 4.45
CA GLU A 77 -0.74 -13.01 3.47
C GLU A 77 -1.16 -13.75 2.21
N ILE A 78 -0.87 -13.18 1.06
CA ILE A 78 -1.13 -13.79 -0.25
C ILE A 78 0.20 -14.27 -0.84
N ARG A 79 0.19 -15.46 -1.40
CA ARG A 79 1.23 -16.00 -2.26
C ARG A 79 0.70 -16.17 -3.66
N LEU A 80 1.47 -15.74 -4.63
CA LEU A 80 1.12 -15.80 -6.04
C LEU A 80 1.99 -16.82 -6.76
N VAL A 81 1.39 -17.60 -7.67
CA VAL A 81 2.14 -18.45 -8.59
C VAL A 81 2.77 -17.61 -9.69
N SER A 82 2.06 -16.58 -10.16
CA SER A 82 2.55 -15.59 -11.10
C SER A 82 2.37 -14.18 -10.51
N THR A 83 3.45 -13.42 -10.46
CA THR A 83 3.48 -12.02 -9.97
C THR A 83 3.33 -11.01 -11.11
N ALA A 84 3.03 -11.46 -12.34
CA ALA A 84 2.82 -10.58 -13.47
C ALA A 84 1.66 -9.62 -13.19
N CYS A 85 1.97 -8.33 -13.21
CA CYS A 85 1.07 -7.24 -12.90
C CYS A 85 1.31 -6.11 -13.90
N ASP A 86 0.26 -5.50 -14.41
CA ASP A 86 0.42 -4.29 -15.21
C ASP A 86 0.64 -3.06 -14.33
N ASP A 87 1.13 -1.98 -14.95
CA ASP A 87 1.50 -0.76 -14.21
C ASP A 87 0.28 -0.09 -13.55
N SER A 88 -0.92 -0.22 -14.11
CA SER A 88 -2.16 0.33 -13.54
C SER A 88 -2.54 -0.41 -12.26
N LEU A 89 -2.58 -1.73 -12.32
CA LEU A 89 -2.91 -2.58 -11.16
C LEU A 89 -1.86 -2.43 -10.07
N LEU A 90 -0.58 -2.30 -10.44
CA LEU A 90 0.49 -2.03 -9.48
C LEU A 90 0.29 -0.67 -8.80
N GLY A 91 -0.22 0.33 -9.52
CA GLY A 91 -0.59 1.64 -8.97
C GLY A 91 -1.69 1.55 -7.91
N ASP A 92 -2.70 0.73 -8.16
CA ASP A 92 -3.78 0.50 -7.20
C ASP A 92 -3.27 -0.16 -5.92
N TYR A 93 -2.42 -1.19 -6.05
CA TYR A 93 -1.80 -1.85 -4.89
C TYR A 93 -0.80 -0.95 -4.15
N PHE A 94 -0.08 -0.10 -4.86
CA PHE A 94 0.77 0.91 -4.22
C PHE A 94 -0.08 1.90 -3.40
N SER A 95 -1.19 2.38 -3.95
CA SER A 95 -2.13 3.26 -3.25
C SER A 95 -2.69 2.59 -1.99
N TYR A 96 -3.09 1.33 -2.09
CA TYR A 96 -3.51 0.53 -0.94
C TYR A 96 -2.42 0.41 0.13
N ALA A 97 -1.19 0.11 -0.27
CA ALA A 97 -0.05 0.01 0.64
C ALA A 97 0.25 1.35 1.33
N LEU A 98 0.16 2.46 0.59
CA LEU A 98 0.34 3.80 1.11
C LEU A 98 -0.76 4.16 2.12
N ASP A 99 -2.02 3.90 1.80
CA ASP A 99 -3.16 4.16 2.69
C ASP A 99 -3.10 3.35 3.99
N SER A 100 -2.53 2.15 3.95
CA SER A 100 -2.31 1.34 5.16
C SER A 100 -1.42 2.05 6.20
N LEU A 101 -0.53 2.94 5.75
CA LEU A 101 0.34 3.75 6.62
C LEU A 101 -0.41 4.86 7.34
N LYS A 102 -1.57 5.28 6.84
CA LYS A 102 -2.38 6.37 7.42
C LYS A 102 -2.73 6.13 8.89
N VAL A 103 -2.99 4.88 9.24
CA VAL A 103 -3.35 4.50 10.62
C VAL A 103 -2.11 4.16 11.45
N SER A 104 -1.13 3.46 10.87
CA SER A 104 0.00 2.90 11.60
C SER A 104 1.24 3.80 11.65
N HIS A 105 1.44 4.63 10.61
CA HIS A 105 2.65 5.46 10.41
C HIS A 105 2.29 6.81 9.78
N PHE A 106 1.38 7.56 10.41
CA PHE A 106 0.80 8.79 9.87
C PHE A 106 1.85 9.83 9.44
N SER A 107 2.96 9.99 10.17
CA SER A 107 4.03 10.93 9.81
C SER A 107 4.70 10.57 8.47
N ILE A 108 4.92 9.28 8.21
CA ILE A 108 5.46 8.82 6.91
C ILE A 108 4.39 8.99 5.83
N TYR A 109 3.14 8.59 6.10
CA TYR A 109 2.05 8.79 5.16
C TYR A 109 1.93 10.25 4.73
N SER A 110 1.90 11.21 5.65
CA SER A 110 1.73 12.63 5.35
C SER A 110 2.85 13.23 4.50
N LEU A 111 4.08 12.71 4.62
CA LEU A 111 5.21 13.15 3.83
C LEU A 111 5.17 12.62 2.39
N PHE A 112 4.69 11.38 2.19
CA PHE A 112 4.80 10.70 0.90
C PHE A 112 3.48 10.66 0.11
N SER A 113 2.32 10.91 0.74
CA SER A 113 1.00 10.77 0.11
C SER A 113 0.72 11.74 -1.05
N ASN A 114 1.40 12.90 -1.08
CA ASN A 114 1.20 13.92 -2.10
C ASN A 114 2.34 13.98 -3.12
N LEU A 115 3.30 13.06 -3.07
CA LEU A 115 4.42 13.03 -3.99
C LEU A 115 4.01 12.43 -5.33
N LYS A 116 4.68 12.86 -6.39
CA LYS A 116 4.50 12.26 -7.72
C LYS A 116 5.06 10.84 -7.73
N VAL A 117 4.30 9.93 -8.33
CA VAL A 117 4.67 8.54 -8.47
C VAL A 117 4.67 8.17 -9.94
N GLU A 118 5.72 7.54 -10.39
CA GLU A 118 5.84 6.94 -11.72
C GLU A 118 6.00 5.44 -11.58
N ILE A 119 5.25 4.69 -12.37
CA ILE A 119 5.27 3.23 -12.34
C ILE A 119 5.61 2.73 -13.74
N SER A 120 6.59 1.87 -13.83
CA SER A 120 6.96 1.23 -15.08
C SER A 120 7.76 -0.04 -14.83
N ASN A 121 7.48 -1.08 -15.63
CA ASN A 121 8.25 -2.32 -15.61
C ASN A 121 8.45 -2.92 -14.21
N ASN A 122 7.36 -3.08 -13.47
CA ASN A 122 7.36 -3.63 -12.10
C ASN A 122 8.19 -2.79 -11.10
N SER A 123 8.36 -1.50 -11.38
CA SER A 123 9.13 -0.57 -10.55
C SER A 123 8.30 0.67 -10.22
N ILE A 124 8.41 1.12 -8.99
CA ILE A 124 7.74 2.30 -8.45
C ILE A 124 8.79 3.36 -8.12
N PHE A 125 8.69 4.52 -8.75
CA PHE A 125 9.56 5.67 -8.53
C PHE A 125 8.77 6.78 -7.86
N VAL A 126 9.11 7.11 -6.61
CA VAL A 126 8.49 8.20 -5.86
C VAL A 126 9.40 9.42 -5.95
N LYS A 127 8.91 10.52 -6.52
CA LYS A 127 9.66 11.76 -6.67
C LYS A 127 9.53 12.60 -5.42
N ALA A 128 10.63 12.77 -4.68
CA ALA A 128 10.66 13.48 -3.42
C ALA A 128 11.60 14.70 -3.46
N PRO A 129 11.27 15.79 -2.76
CA PRO A 129 12.18 16.92 -2.55
C PRO A 129 13.44 16.48 -1.81
N GLU A 130 14.55 17.20 -2.03
CA GLU A 130 15.88 16.87 -1.50
C GLU A 130 15.91 16.70 0.04
N HIS A 131 15.15 17.52 0.79
CA HIS A 131 15.12 17.44 2.24
C HIS A 131 14.59 16.09 2.77
N ILE A 132 13.61 15.47 2.10
CA ILE A 132 13.09 14.15 2.48
C ILE A 132 14.17 13.07 2.27
N ILE A 133 14.97 13.20 1.22
CA ILE A 133 16.06 12.29 0.91
C ILE A 133 17.19 12.45 1.94
N LYS A 134 17.55 13.67 2.30
CA LYS A 134 18.61 13.96 3.29
C LYS A 134 18.28 13.46 4.70
N GLU A 135 17.02 13.40 5.08
CA GLU A 135 16.60 12.91 6.41
C GLU A 135 16.55 11.37 6.50
N ASN A 136 16.95 10.64 5.47
CA ASN A 136 16.92 9.16 5.39
C ASN A 136 15.52 8.54 5.67
N LEU A 137 14.46 9.31 5.47
CA LEU A 137 13.08 8.84 5.66
C LEU A 137 12.65 7.87 4.55
N GLN A 138 13.34 7.91 3.41
CA GLN A 138 13.10 7.05 2.27
C GLN A 138 13.24 5.56 2.59
N ASP A 139 14.27 5.15 3.34
CA ASP A 139 14.53 3.74 3.64
C ASP A 139 13.39 3.15 4.47
N ARG A 140 12.90 3.94 5.43
CA ARG A 140 11.76 3.56 6.25
C ARG A 140 10.48 3.46 5.42
N PHE A 141 10.24 4.42 4.54
CA PHE A 141 9.10 4.40 3.62
C PHE A 141 9.15 3.18 2.71
N ILE A 142 10.28 2.96 2.01
CA ILE A 142 10.48 1.81 1.11
C ILE A 142 10.23 0.50 1.86
N SER A 143 10.79 0.34 3.05
CA SER A 143 10.61 -0.87 3.87
C SER A 143 9.15 -1.12 4.23
N LEU A 144 8.39 -0.09 4.59
CA LEU A 144 6.97 -0.21 4.95
C LEU A 144 6.11 -0.57 3.74
N ILE A 145 6.31 0.11 2.60
CA ILE A 145 5.57 -0.19 1.37
C ILE A 145 5.91 -1.58 0.84
N SER A 146 7.20 -1.94 0.77
CA SER A 146 7.61 -3.29 0.33
C SER A 146 7.00 -4.38 1.21
N LYS A 147 6.91 -4.17 2.51
CA LYS A 147 6.25 -5.10 3.43
C LYS A 147 4.76 -5.25 3.10
N SER A 148 4.05 -4.14 2.87
CA SER A 148 2.63 -4.16 2.54
C SER A 148 2.37 -4.83 1.19
N LEU A 149 3.19 -4.55 0.18
CA LEU A 149 3.10 -5.21 -1.13
C LEU A 149 3.42 -6.70 -1.05
N SER A 150 4.43 -7.09 -0.26
CA SER A 150 4.75 -8.50 -0.03
C SER A 150 3.60 -9.26 0.64
N GLN A 151 2.82 -8.62 1.50
CA GLN A 151 1.64 -9.24 2.13
C GLN A 151 0.55 -9.61 1.11
N VAL A 152 0.48 -8.90 0.01
CA VAL A 152 -0.45 -9.18 -1.10
C VAL A 152 0.21 -9.96 -2.25
N GLY A 153 1.40 -10.50 -2.02
CA GLY A 153 2.11 -11.37 -2.97
C GLY A 153 3.02 -10.64 -3.97
N LEU A 154 3.12 -9.32 -3.90
CA LEU A 154 3.93 -8.48 -4.80
C LEU A 154 5.33 -8.22 -4.19
N SER A 155 6.08 -9.28 -3.93
CA SER A 155 7.43 -9.21 -3.32
C SER A 155 8.53 -8.76 -4.27
N ASP A 156 8.32 -8.91 -5.59
CA ASP A 156 9.34 -8.65 -6.61
C ASP A 156 9.31 -7.22 -7.15
N VAL A 157 8.44 -6.36 -6.58
CA VAL A 157 8.33 -4.96 -6.96
C VAL A 157 9.50 -4.15 -6.43
N SER A 158 10.18 -3.43 -7.32
CA SER A 158 11.23 -2.50 -6.95
C SER A 158 10.64 -1.14 -6.57
N ILE A 159 11.06 -0.58 -5.44
CA ILE A 159 10.63 0.75 -5.00
C ILE A 159 11.86 1.61 -4.79
N SER A 160 11.83 2.81 -5.35
CA SER A 160 12.89 3.81 -5.16
C SER A 160 12.30 5.20 -4.95
N VAL A 161 12.97 5.98 -4.12
CA VAL A 161 12.67 7.40 -3.94
C VAL A 161 13.77 8.18 -4.66
N VAL A 162 13.38 9.01 -5.62
CA VAL A 162 14.28 9.78 -6.46
C VAL A 162 14.05 11.28 -6.25
N GLU A 163 15.09 12.07 -6.41
CA GLU A 163 14.99 13.52 -6.24
C GLU A 163 14.11 14.15 -7.34
N ASP A 164 13.13 14.96 -6.91
CA ASP A 164 12.36 15.85 -7.78
C ASP A 164 13.05 17.21 -7.85
N LYS A 165 13.87 17.40 -8.88
CA LYS A 165 14.62 18.66 -9.08
C LYS A 165 13.71 19.87 -9.33
N GLU A 166 12.54 19.66 -9.93
CA GLU A 166 11.55 20.75 -10.17
C GLU A 166 10.89 21.19 -8.87
N ALA A 167 10.54 20.26 -7.99
CA ALA A 167 9.99 20.58 -6.69
C ALA A 167 11.03 21.21 -5.75
N SER A 168 12.30 20.80 -5.85
CA SER A 168 13.40 21.36 -5.09
C SER A 168 13.68 22.81 -5.48
N SER A 169 13.72 23.14 -6.77
CA SER A 169 13.95 24.49 -7.26
C SER A 169 12.80 25.45 -6.91
N SER A 170 11.56 25.00 -7.03
CA SER A 170 10.40 25.85 -6.68
C SER A 170 10.30 26.16 -5.19
N LEU A 171 10.75 25.25 -4.32
CA LEU A 171 10.83 25.51 -2.87
C LEU A 171 11.96 26.46 -2.52
N GLU A 172 13.12 26.37 -3.16
CA GLU A 172 14.22 27.31 -2.99
C GLU A 172 13.85 28.72 -3.46
N GLU A 173 13.19 28.85 -4.62
CA GLU A 173 12.68 30.13 -5.12
C GLU A 173 11.63 30.73 -4.18
N ALA A 174 10.69 29.94 -3.67
CA ALA A 174 9.69 30.42 -2.71
C ALA A 174 10.33 30.83 -1.38
N TYR A 175 11.34 30.09 -0.90
CA TYR A 175 12.08 30.46 0.30
C TYR A 175 12.88 31.75 0.13
N GLN A 176 13.56 31.91 -1.01
CA GLN A 176 14.33 33.11 -1.33
C GLN A 176 13.41 34.32 -1.45
N THR A 177 12.28 34.22 -2.15
CA THR A 177 11.29 35.29 -2.28
C THR A 177 10.72 35.73 -0.92
N ASN A 178 10.46 34.76 -0.03
CA ASN A 178 9.98 35.06 1.33
C ASN A 178 11.04 35.76 2.18
N LYS A 179 12.31 35.35 2.05
CA LYS A 179 13.44 35.95 2.75
C LYS A 179 13.66 37.38 2.29
N ASP A 180 13.63 37.64 0.99
CA ASP A 180 13.80 38.93 0.38
C ASP A 180 12.66 39.89 0.80
N SER A 181 11.42 39.43 0.82
CA SER A 181 10.26 40.22 1.28
C SER A 181 10.31 40.56 2.78
N LEU A 182 10.80 39.65 3.61
CA LEU A 182 10.99 39.93 5.05
C LEU A 182 12.13 40.92 5.28
N GLN A 183 13.17 40.90 4.46
CA GLN A 183 14.29 41.82 4.54
C GLN A 183 13.89 43.24 4.10
N GLU A 184 13.11 43.37 3.02
CA GLU A 184 12.53 44.66 2.58
C GLU A 184 11.58 45.26 3.63
N GLN A 185 10.76 44.42 4.30
CA GLN A 185 9.89 44.90 5.39
C GLN A 185 10.69 45.38 6.61
N ALA A 186 11.77 44.70 6.95
CA ALA A 186 12.66 45.11 8.05
C ALA A 186 13.39 46.45 7.75
N GLU A 187 13.83 46.62 6.51
CA GLU A 187 14.50 47.85 6.08
C GLU A 187 13.54 49.05 5.99
N SER A 188 12.26 48.81 5.61
CA SER A 188 11.24 49.87 5.57
C SER A 188 10.75 50.30 6.95
N GLN A 189 10.86 49.45 7.97
CA GLN A 189 10.52 49.77 9.36
C GLN A 189 11.68 50.49 10.12
N ALA A 190 12.89 50.40 9.57
CA ALA A 190 14.08 51.02 10.18
C ALA A 190 14.36 52.45 9.68
N ARG A 191 13.55 52.98 8.77
CA ARG A 191 13.58 54.38 8.28
C ARG A 191 12.48 55.20 8.90
#